data_a2d7af2371b3abda140d76682a2265ef
#
_entry.id   a2d7af2371b3abda140d76682a2265ef
#
_cell.length_a   1.000
_cell.length_b   1.000
_cell.length_c   1.000
_cell.angle_alpha   90.00
_cell.angle_beta   90.00
_cell.angle_gamma   90.00
#
_symmetry.space_group_name_H-M   'P 1'
#
loop_
_entity.id
_entity.type
_entity.pdbx_description
1 polymer ?
#
loop_
_entity_poly.entity_id
_entity_poly.type
_entity_poly.pdbx_seq_one_letter_code
_entity_poly.pdbx_strand_id
1 'polypeptide(L)'
;GVNRRGNIFKLITALKQICNHPYQFLKSGETSKELSGKAEKCVSLVQSILDNNEKTLIFTQYKEMGDLLTKILCEECGSEPSFFHGSLTVPQREHLIEDFQNNDDRKVMILSLKAGGTGLNLTSATNVIHYDLWWNPAVEEQATDRTYRIGQDKNVMVHRLITLGTFEEKIDEMLKAKKELADLAVYEGEK
;
A
#
# COMPACT_ATOMS: atom_id res chain seq x y z
N GLY A 1 -5.37 9.11 -32.20
CA GLY A 1 -4.35 8.69 -31.18
C GLY A 1 -4.74 8.98 -29.74
N VAL A 2 -5.31 10.13 -29.42
CA VAL A 2 -5.61 10.56 -28.03
C VAL A 2 -6.69 9.69 -27.36
N ASN A 3 -7.77 9.36 -28.06
CA ASN A 3 -8.85 8.52 -27.54
C ASN A 3 -8.40 7.10 -27.20
N ARG A 4 -7.48 6.52 -27.98
CA ARG A 4 -6.99 5.16 -27.75
C ARG A 4 -6.15 5.08 -26.46
N ARG A 5 -5.27 6.06 -26.20
CA ARG A 5 -4.48 6.12 -24.97
C ARG A 5 -5.38 6.29 -23.75
N GLY A 6 -6.37 7.18 -23.82
CA GLY A 6 -7.34 7.39 -22.73
C GLY A 6 -8.12 6.13 -22.37
N ASN A 7 -8.54 5.35 -23.37
CA ASN A 7 -9.25 4.08 -23.15
C ASN A 7 -8.36 3.01 -22.53
N ILE A 8 -7.07 2.94 -22.91
CA ILE A 8 -6.10 2.02 -22.30
C ILE A 8 -5.90 2.35 -20.82
N PHE A 9 -5.72 3.62 -20.47
CA PHE A 9 -5.59 4.03 -19.06
C PHE A 9 -6.82 3.71 -18.22
N LYS A 10 -8.03 3.94 -18.77
CA LYS A 10 -9.28 3.57 -18.10
C LYS A 10 -9.38 2.07 -17.87
N LEU A 11 -9.04 1.26 -18.87
CA LEU A 11 -9.05 -0.21 -18.76
C LEU A 11 -8.08 -0.68 -17.67
N ILE A 12 -6.86 -0.18 -17.68
CA ILE A 12 -5.83 -0.55 -16.70
C ILE A 12 -6.29 -0.16 -15.29
N THR A 13 -6.84 1.04 -15.11
CA THR A 13 -7.37 1.48 -13.82
C THR A 13 -8.50 0.57 -13.34
N ALA A 14 -9.44 0.23 -14.22
CA ALA A 14 -10.53 -0.70 -13.91
C ALA A 14 -10.02 -2.08 -13.48
N LEU A 15 -9.08 -2.64 -14.23
CA LEU A 15 -8.45 -3.93 -13.90
C LEU A 15 -7.75 -3.90 -12.54
N LYS A 16 -7.01 -2.83 -12.22
CA LYS A 16 -6.39 -2.66 -10.90
C LYS A 16 -7.43 -2.60 -9.78
N GLN A 17 -8.52 -1.87 -9.99
CA GLN A 17 -9.59 -1.76 -9.00
C GLN A 17 -10.29 -3.11 -8.77
N ILE A 18 -10.54 -3.88 -9.83
CA ILE A 18 -11.13 -5.23 -9.74
C ILE A 18 -10.19 -6.17 -8.99
N CYS A 19 -8.88 -6.13 -9.28
CA CYS A 19 -7.88 -6.94 -8.58
C CYS A 19 -7.74 -6.58 -7.11
N ASN A 20 -7.99 -5.32 -6.74
CA ASN A 20 -7.99 -4.90 -5.35
C ASN A 20 -9.21 -5.45 -4.60
N HIS A 21 -10.41 -5.16 -5.13
CA HIS A 21 -11.69 -5.64 -4.60
C HIS A 21 -12.81 -5.32 -5.60
N PRO A 22 -13.76 -6.23 -5.89
CA PRO A 22 -14.87 -5.98 -6.81
C PRO A 22 -15.67 -4.73 -6.44
N TYR A 23 -15.91 -4.50 -5.16
CA TYR A 23 -16.62 -3.32 -4.66
C TYR A 23 -15.95 -2.01 -5.08
N GLN A 24 -14.61 -1.96 -5.13
CA GLN A 24 -13.90 -0.74 -5.53
C GLN A 24 -14.22 -0.32 -6.96
N PHE A 25 -14.43 -1.28 -7.86
CA PHE A 25 -14.80 -1.00 -9.25
C PHE A 25 -16.31 -0.76 -9.41
N LEU A 26 -17.13 -1.63 -8.82
CA LEU A 26 -18.59 -1.61 -8.99
C LEU A 26 -19.27 -0.46 -8.22
N LYS A 27 -18.64 0.04 -7.16
CA LYS A 27 -19.19 1.03 -6.21
C LYS A 27 -20.49 0.58 -5.55
N SER A 28 -20.78 -0.71 -5.56
CA SER A 28 -21.99 -1.33 -5.00
C SER A 28 -21.74 -2.80 -4.69
N GLY A 29 -22.57 -3.39 -3.85
CA GLY A 29 -22.50 -4.79 -3.44
C GLY A 29 -21.86 -4.98 -2.06
N GLU A 30 -21.40 -6.18 -1.80
CA GLU A 30 -20.81 -6.56 -0.52
C GLU A 30 -19.35 -6.07 -0.41
N THR A 31 -18.95 -5.77 0.82
CA THR A 31 -17.58 -5.32 1.17
C THR A 31 -16.78 -6.40 1.88
N SER A 32 -17.24 -7.64 1.84
CA SER A 32 -16.63 -8.79 2.51
C SER A 32 -15.23 -9.10 1.96
N LYS A 33 -14.30 -9.47 2.84
CA LYS A 33 -12.91 -9.83 2.48
C LYS A 33 -12.84 -11.03 1.55
N GLU A 34 -13.78 -11.97 1.66
CA GLU A 34 -13.85 -13.22 0.87
C GLU A 34 -14.03 -12.97 -0.63
N LEU A 35 -14.47 -11.77 -1.02
CA LEU A 35 -14.58 -11.37 -2.41
C LEU A 35 -13.24 -10.95 -3.05
N SER A 36 -12.17 -10.87 -2.27
CA SER A 36 -10.86 -10.47 -2.75
C SER A 36 -9.73 -11.23 -2.06
N GLY A 37 -8.99 -12.05 -2.80
CA GLY A 37 -7.81 -12.72 -2.27
C GLY A 37 -6.76 -11.76 -1.71
N LYS A 38 -6.68 -10.51 -2.20
CA LYS A 38 -5.85 -9.48 -1.60
C LYS A 38 -6.37 -9.04 -0.23
N ALA A 39 -7.69 -8.86 -0.09
CA ALA A 39 -8.28 -8.48 1.19
C ALA A 39 -8.09 -9.59 2.22
N GLU A 40 -8.37 -10.85 1.87
CA GLU A 40 -8.11 -12.00 2.74
C GLU A 40 -6.65 -12.07 3.18
N LYS A 41 -5.72 -11.93 2.23
CA LYS A 41 -4.28 -11.97 2.53
C LYS A 41 -3.85 -10.79 3.40
N CYS A 42 -4.38 -9.60 3.15
CA CYS A 42 -4.10 -8.41 3.95
C CYS A 42 -4.58 -8.60 5.39
N VAL A 43 -5.80 -9.08 5.61
CA VAL A 43 -6.35 -9.38 6.94
C VAL A 43 -5.46 -10.40 7.66
N SER A 44 -5.10 -11.51 7.00
CA SER A 44 -4.24 -12.54 7.58
C SER A 44 -2.87 -12.00 7.99
N LEU A 45 -2.25 -11.13 7.17
CA LEU A 45 -0.97 -10.48 7.50
C LEU A 45 -1.13 -9.55 8.70
N VAL A 46 -2.15 -8.71 8.70
CA VAL A 46 -2.41 -7.76 9.80
C VAL A 46 -2.65 -8.50 11.11
N GLN A 47 -3.46 -9.55 11.12
CA GLN A 47 -3.67 -10.38 12.31
C GLN A 47 -2.35 -10.93 12.85
N SER A 48 -1.52 -11.52 11.99
CA SER A 48 -0.21 -12.05 12.39
C SER A 48 0.72 -10.98 12.96
N ILE A 49 0.71 -9.77 12.38
CA ILE A 49 1.51 -8.64 12.85
C ILE A 49 1.02 -8.16 14.22
N LEU A 50 -0.30 -8.07 14.41
CA LEU A 50 -0.91 -7.70 15.69
C LEU A 50 -0.62 -8.73 16.80
N ASP A 51 -0.67 -10.03 16.48
CA ASP A 51 -0.34 -11.12 17.42
C ASP A 51 1.11 -11.05 17.88
N ASN A 52 2.01 -10.56 17.04
CA ASN A 52 3.41 -10.31 17.38
C ASN A 52 3.64 -8.97 18.11
N ASN A 53 2.57 -8.23 18.40
CA ASN A 53 2.64 -6.90 19.02
C ASN A 53 3.42 -5.87 18.20
N GLU A 54 3.38 -5.98 16.86
CA GLU A 54 4.10 -5.12 15.93
C GLU A 54 3.17 -4.10 15.27
N LYS A 55 3.76 -3.05 14.66
CA LYS A 55 3.04 -2.03 13.91
C LYS A 55 3.23 -2.20 12.41
N THR A 56 2.18 -1.88 11.62
CA THR A 56 2.21 -1.97 10.17
C THR A 56 1.67 -0.72 9.48
N LEU A 57 2.28 -0.42 8.33
CA LEU A 57 1.77 0.55 7.35
C LEU A 57 1.19 -0.19 6.16
N ILE A 58 0.02 0.21 5.71
CA ILE A 58 -0.63 -0.32 4.51
C ILE A 58 -0.75 0.79 3.48
N PHE A 59 -0.06 0.64 2.36
CA PHE A 59 -0.09 1.61 1.28
C PHE A 59 -1.08 1.21 0.19
N THR A 60 -1.92 2.15 -0.24
CA THR A 60 -2.80 2.02 -1.40
C THR A 60 -2.79 3.29 -2.26
N GLN A 61 -3.02 3.16 -3.55
CA GLN A 61 -3.13 4.30 -4.47
C GLN A 61 -4.51 4.97 -4.42
N TYR A 62 -5.50 4.26 -3.89
CA TYR A 62 -6.90 4.67 -3.97
C TYR A 62 -7.46 4.99 -2.59
N LYS A 63 -7.99 6.22 -2.44
CA LYS A 63 -8.66 6.60 -1.19
C LYS A 63 -9.83 5.67 -0.87
N GLU A 64 -10.66 5.34 -1.89
CA GLU A 64 -11.81 4.44 -1.71
C GLU A 64 -11.39 3.04 -1.25
N MET A 65 -10.21 2.55 -1.68
CA MET A 65 -9.70 1.28 -1.16
C MET A 65 -9.23 1.41 0.28
N GLY A 66 -8.65 2.55 0.65
CA GLY A 66 -8.30 2.85 2.04
C GLY A 66 -9.53 2.88 2.95
N ASP A 67 -10.62 3.53 2.52
CA ASP A 67 -11.90 3.54 3.25
C ASP A 67 -12.45 2.10 3.42
N LEU A 68 -12.37 1.28 2.36
CA LEU A 68 -12.82 -0.12 2.39
C LEU A 68 -11.96 -0.99 3.31
N LEU A 69 -10.63 -0.85 3.24
CA LEU A 69 -9.70 -1.57 4.13
C LEU A 69 -9.90 -1.18 5.60
N THR A 70 -10.17 0.09 5.89
CA THR A 70 -10.49 0.54 7.25
C THR A 70 -11.69 -0.23 7.80
N LYS A 71 -12.75 -0.34 7.00
CA LYS A 71 -13.96 -1.10 7.40
C LYS A 71 -13.65 -2.58 7.61
N ILE A 72 -13.02 -3.24 6.63
CA ILE A 72 -12.70 -4.67 6.68
C ILE A 72 -11.81 -4.98 7.89
N LEU A 73 -10.75 -4.21 8.11
CA LEU A 73 -9.82 -4.46 9.22
C LEU A 73 -10.44 -4.18 10.59
N CYS A 74 -11.34 -3.19 10.69
CA CYS A 74 -12.10 -2.94 11.91
C CYS A 74 -12.99 -4.15 12.26
N GLU A 75 -13.71 -4.69 11.28
CA GLU A 75 -14.59 -5.85 11.45
C GLU A 75 -13.82 -7.14 11.78
N GLU A 76 -12.69 -7.38 11.10
CA GLU A 76 -11.97 -8.65 11.16
C GLU A 76 -10.88 -8.71 12.24
N CYS A 77 -10.22 -7.58 12.52
CA CYS A 77 -9.11 -7.53 13.47
C CYS A 77 -9.48 -6.86 14.80
N GLY A 78 -10.67 -6.30 14.92
CA GLY A 78 -11.13 -5.59 16.11
C GLY A 78 -10.30 -4.33 16.45
N SER A 79 -9.50 -3.85 15.51
CA SER A 79 -8.67 -2.66 15.65
C SER A 79 -9.04 -1.67 14.56
N GLU A 80 -9.40 -0.45 14.93
CA GLU A 80 -9.69 0.62 13.98
C GLU A 80 -8.38 1.21 13.44
N PRO A 81 -8.04 1.01 12.15
CA PRO A 81 -6.84 1.58 11.56
C PRO A 81 -6.91 3.10 11.48
N SER A 82 -5.79 3.77 11.72
CA SER A 82 -5.64 5.18 11.32
C SER A 82 -5.56 5.29 9.81
N PHE A 83 -6.33 6.22 9.21
CA PHE A 83 -6.28 6.40 7.75
C PHE A 83 -5.76 7.78 7.35
N PHE A 84 -4.54 7.80 6.81
CA PHE A 84 -3.87 9.00 6.33
C PHE A 84 -4.14 9.21 4.83
N HIS A 85 -4.82 10.30 4.48
CA HIS A 85 -5.19 10.60 3.08
C HIS A 85 -5.16 12.10 2.75
N GLY A 86 -5.27 12.44 1.47
CA GLY A 86 -5.10 13.80 0.95
C GLY A 86 -6.15 14.83 1.42
N SER A 87 -7.32 14.38 1.84
CA SER A 87 -8.39 15.28 2.30
C SER A 87 -8.24 15.73 3.76
N LEU A 88 -7.27 15.17 4.51
CA LEU A 88 -6.98 15.60 5.87
C LEU A 88 -6.26 16.95 5.87
N THR A 89 -6.60 17.80 6.84
CA THR A 89 -5.86 19.03 7.12
C THR A 89 -4.47 18.74 7.70
N VAL A 90 -3.58 19.72 7.66
CA VAL A 90 -2.22 19.56 8.21
C VAL A 90 -2.23 19.14 9.68
N PRO A 91 -3.00 19.81 10.58
CA PRO A 91 -3.06 19.39 11.99
C PRO A 91 -3.60 17.95 12.18
N GLN A 92 -4.58 17.53 11.38
CA GLN A 92 -5.10 16.15 11.44
C GLN A 92 -4.05 15.13 11.03
N ARG A 93 -3.24 15.44 10.03
CA ARG A 93 -2.13 14.56 9.58
C ARG A 93 -1.05 14.45 10.65
N GLU A 94 -0.65 15.57 11.24
CA GLU A 94 0.35 15.62 12.32
C GLU A 94 -0.11 14.80 13.53
N HIS A 95 -1.37 15.00 13.95
CA HIS A 95 -1.96 14.23 15.05
C HIS A 95 -2.00 12.73 14.79
N LEU A 96 -2.40 12.28 13.57
CA LEU A 96 -2.41 10.87 13.22
C LEU A 96 -1.01 10.24 13.26
N ILE A 97 0.00 10.98 12.79
CA ILE A 97 1.39 10.52 12.80
C ILE A 97 1.89 10.39 14.24
N GLU A 98 1.66 11.41 15.06
CA GLU A 98 2.07 11.43 16.46
C GLU A 98 1.39 10.31 17.26
N ASP A 99 0.07 10.11 17.09
CA ASP A 99 -0.68 9.04 17.73
C ASP A 99 -0.16 7.66 17.29
N PHE A 100 0.07 7.44 15.99
CA PHE A 100 0.64 6.18 15.51
C PHE A 100 2.05 5.92 16.05
N GLN A 101 2.90 6.95 16.14
CA GLN A 101 4.28 6.79 16.62
C GLN A 101 4.35 6.50 18.13
N ASN A 102 3.52 7.14 18.92
CA ASN A 102 3.67 7.18 20.39
C ASN A 102 2.63 6.33 21.14
N ASN A 103 1.53 5.92 20.49
CA ASN A 103 0.46 5.15 21.11
C ASN A 103 0.58 3.67 20.72
N ASP A 104 0.83 2.80 21.68
CA ASP A 104 0.99 1.37 21.45
C ASP A 104 -0.31 0.66 21.05
N ASP A 105 -1.46 1.25 21.31
CA ASP A 105 -2.75 0.72 20.86
C ASP A 105 -3.03 0.99 19.38
N ARG A 106 -2.33 1.97 18.78
CA ARG A 106 -2.41 2.33 17.37
C ARG A 106 -1.37 1.56 16.55
N LYS A 107 -1.73 0.37 16.09
CA LYS A 107 -0.80 -0.54 15.41
C LYS A 107 -0.92 -0.60 13.91
N VAL A 108 -2.03 -0.14 13.35
CA VAL A 108 -2.29 -0.19 11.90
C VAL A 108 -2.54 1.23 11.38
N MET A 109 -1.77 1.64 10.37
CA MET A 109 -2.03 2.87 9.63
C MET A 109 -2.13 2.58 8.15
N ILE A 110 -3.23 2.99 7.54
CA ILE A 110 -3.43 2.96 6.08
C ILE A 110 -3.01 4.31 5.52
N LEU A 111 -2.28 4.32 4.40
CA LEU A 111 -1.83 5.54 3.73
C LEU A 111 -2.27 5.54 2.27
N SER A 112 -3.00 6.58 1.89
CA SER A 112 -3.24 6.87 0.47
C SER A 112 -2.10 7.74 -0.05
N LEU A 113 -1.32 7.21 -0.97
CA LEU A 113 -0.04 7.80 -1.40
C LEU A 113 -0.12 9.09 -2.20
N LYS A 114 -1.28 9.48 -2.70
CA LYS A 114 -1.48 10.84 -3.21
C LYS A 114 -1.27 11.90 -2.11
N ALA A 115 -1.38 11.49 -0.84
CA ALA A 115 -1.17 12.35 0.32
C ALA A 115 0.27 12.31 0.88
N GLY A 116 1.03 11.29 0.51
CA GLY A 116 2.34 10.98 1.11
C GLY A 116 3.55 11.70 0.51
N GLY A 117 3.36 12.76 -0.30
CA GLY A 117 4.44 13.52 -0.91
C GLY A 117 5.39 14.25 0.06
N THR A 118 5.08 14.33 1.33
CA THR A 118 5.84 15.09 2.33
C THR A 118 6.46 14.15 3.37
N GLY A 119 7.76 14.21 3.49
CA GLY A 119 8.71 13.65 4.47
C GLY A 119 8.19 13.02 5.78
N LEU A 120 7.20 12.12 5.71
CA LEU A 120 6.65 11.42 6.86
C LEU A 120 7.75 10.55 7.49
N ASN A 121 7.88 10.63 8.81
CA ASN A 121 8.74 9.77 9.59
C ASN A 121 7.86 8.78 10.39
N LEU A 122 7.85 7.50 9.99
CA LEU A 122 6.97 6.47 10.54
C LEU A 122 7.81 5.25 11.02
N THR A 123 8.86 5.54 11.77
CA THR A 123 9.86 4.55 12.23
C THR A 123 9.35 3.58 13.28
N SER A 124 8.17 3.78 13.86
CA SER A 124 7.58 2.82 14.79
C SER A 124 7.06 1.54 14.11
N ALA A 125 6.83 1.58 12.79
CA ALA A 125 6.38 0.42 12.04
C ALA A 125 7.55 -0.50 11.65
N THR A 126 7.35 -1.79 11.82
CA THR A 126 8.29 -2.86 11.42
C THR A 126 7.78 -3.65 10.22
N ASN A 127 6.55 -3.39 9.78
CA ASN A 127 5.94 -4.04 8.64
C ASN A 127 5.35 -3.01 7.68
N VAL A 128 5.51 -3.27 6.38
CA VAL A 128 4.95 -2.48 5.29
C VAL A 128 4.19 -3.41 4.36
N ILE A 129 2.95 -3.08 4.03
CA ILE A 129 2.12 -3.81 3.08
C ILE A 129 1.80 -2.88 1.92
N HIS A 130 2.30 -3.17 0.73
CA HIS A 130 1.86 -2.56 -0.52
C HIS A 130 0.64 -3.34 -1.03
N TYR A 131 -0.55 -2.79 -0.79
CA TYR A 131 -1.81 -3.44 -1.14
C TYR A 131 -2.03 -3.50 -2.64
N ASP A 132 -1.65 -2.44 -3.36
CA ASP A 132 -1.70 -2.39 -4.82
C ASP A 132 -0.34 -1.97 -5.41
N LEU A 133 -0.02 -2.54 -6.57
CA LEU A 133 1.24 -2.31 -7.27
C LEU A 133 1.36 -0.90 -7.83
N TRP A 134 2.54 -0.32 -7.71
CA TRP A 134 2.92 0.93 -8.35
C TRP A 134 3.49 0.68 -9.74
N TRP A 135 3.14 1.56 -10.69
CA TRP A 135 3.74 1.57 -12.02
C TRP A 135 5.22 1.97 -12.03
N ASN A 136 5.65 2.68 -11.00
CA ASN A 136 7.02 3.12 -10.82
C ASN A 136 7.58 2.50 -9.53
N PRO A 137 8.50 1.55 -9.60
CA PRO A 137 9.13 0.94 -8.43
C PRO A 137 9.76 1.96 -7.49
N ALA A 138 10.31 3.07 -8.01
CA ALA A 138 10.89 4.13 -7.18
C ALA A 138 9.88 4.79 -6.23
N VAL A 139 8.60 4.84 -6.59
CA VAL A 139 7.54 5.36 -5.70
C VAL A 139 7.25 4.37 -4.57
N GLU A 140 7.30 3.08 -4.86
CA GLU A 140 7.13 2.00 -3.89
C GLU A 140 8.32 1.98 -2.90
N GLU A 141 9.54 2.09 -3.41
CA GLU A 141 10.76 2.23 -2.60
C GLU A 141 10.69 3.49 -1.73
N GLN A 142 10.34 4.64 -2.29
CA GLN A 142 10.18 5.88 -1.53
C GLN A 142 9.11 5.77 -0.42
N ALA A 143 8.05 5.01 -0.62
CA ALA A 143 7.05 4.76 0.40
C ALA A 143 7.63 3.88 1.52
N THR A 144 8.40 2.85 1.17
CA THR A 144 9.10 1.98 2.11
C THR A 144 10.16 2.74 2.89
N ASP A 145 10.93 3.62 2.27
CA ASP A 145 11.97 4.45 2.90
C ASP A 145 11.45 5.40 4.00
N ARG A 146 10.13 5.61 4.06
CA ARG A 146 9.52 6.38 5.15
C ARG A 146 9.53 5.65 6.48
N THR A 147 9.64 4.33 6.43
CA THR A 147 9.84 3.45 7.60
C THR A 147 11.31 3.21 7.87
N TYR A 148 12.15 3.31 6.83
CA TYR A 148 13.59 3.08 6.85
C TYR A 148 14.35 4.41 6.91
N ARG A 149 14.39 5.07 8.06
CA ARG A 149 15.22 6.26 8.27
C ARG A 149 16.30 6.03 9.32
N ILE A 150 17.30 6.91 9.30
CA ILE A 150 18.39 6.95 10.31
C ILE A 150 17.74 6.95 11.71
N GLY A 151 18.06 5.91 12.50
CA GLY A 151 17.48 5.67 13.83
C GLY A 151 16.51 4.49 13.92
N GLN A 152 16.26 3.77 12.80
CA GLN A 152 15.52 2.50 12.81
C GLN A 152 16.53 1.35 13.03
N ASP A 153 16.55 0.80 14.23
CA ASP A 153 17.40 -0.36 14.59
C ASP A 153 16.75 -1.72 14.26
N LYS A 154 15.48 -1.70 13.83
CA LYS A 154 14.72 -2.92 13.53
C LYS A 154 14.66 -3.20 12.04
N ASN A 155 14.72 -4.45 11.66
CA ASN A 155 14.44 -4.88 10.29
C ASN A 155 12.99 -4.59 9.94
N VAL A 156 12.76 -4.02 8.76
CA VAL A 156 11.42 -3.78 8.22
C VAL A 156 11.07 -4.88 7.24
N MET A 157 9.95 -5.57 7.49
CA MET A 157 9.40 -6.58 6.58
C MET A 157 8.48 -5.91 5.56
N VAL A 158 8.74 -6.13 4.28
CA VAL A 158 7.94 -5.54 3.18
C VAL A 158 7.15 -6.62 2.46
N HIS A 159 5.85 -6.46 2.41
CA HIS A 159 4.91 -7.35 1.71
C HIS A 159 4.32 -6.62 0.50
N ARG A 160 4.31 -7.26 -0.66
CA ARG A 160 3.68 -6.78 -1.90
C ARG A 160 2.57 -7.73 -2.29
N LEU A 161 1.33 -7.25 -2.39
CA LEU A 161 0.18 -8.06 -2.75
C LEU A 161 -0.05 -8.02 -4.27
N ILE A 162 0.00 -9.19 -4.89
CA ILE A 162 -0.15 -9.37 -6.34
C ILE A 162 -1.20 -10.44 -6.57
N THR A 163 -2.21 -10.13 -7.38
CA THR A 163 -3.23 -11.11 -7.77
C THR A 163 -2.69 -11.99 -8.88
N LEU A 164 -2.47 -13.28 -8.56
CA LEU A 164 -1.95 -14.27 -9.50
C LEU A 164 -2.94 -14.53 -10.65
N GLY A 165 -2.41 -14.91 -11.82
CA GLY A 165 -3.20 -15.16 -13.01
C GLY A 165 -3.83 -13.93 -13.65
N THR A 166 -3.42 -12.72 -13.23
CA THR A 166 -3.94 -11.45 -13.74
C THR A 166 -2.86 -10.62 -14.44
N PHE A 167 -3.29 -9.47 -14.98
CA PHE A 167 -2.35 -8.51 -15.57
C PHE A 167 -1.35 -7.93 -14.54
N GLU A 168 -1.65 -7.96 -13.24
CA GLU A 168 -0.73 -7.50 -12.20
C GLU A 168 0.56 -8.33 -12.17
N GLU A 169 0.44 -9.64 -12.33
CA GLU A 169 1.58 -10.54 -12.41
C GLU A 169 2.48 -10.19 -13.60
N LYS A 170 1.87 -9.95 -14.78
CA LYS A 170 2.62 -9.53 -15.98
C LYS A 170 3.32 -8.19 -15.81
N ILE A 171 2.69 -7.25 -15.14
CA ILE A 171 3.30 -5.95 -14.84
C ILE A 171 4.46 -6.12 -13.86
N ASP A 172 4.29 -6.92 -12.81
CA ASP A 172 5.35 -7.16 -11.84
C ASP A 172 6.58 -7.80 -12.49
N GLU A 173 6.39 -8.80 -13.35
CA GLU A 173 7.44 -9.41 -14.15
C GLU A 173 8.17 -8.37 -15.02
N MET A 174 7.43 -7.52 -15.72
CA MET A 174 7.98 -6.47 -16.58
C MET A 174 8.78 -5.43 -15.79
N LEU A 175 8.29 -5.04 -14.61
CA LEU A 175 8.96 -4.06 -13.74
C LEU A 175 10.25 -4.63 -13.15
N LYS A 176 10.26 -5.91 -12.76
CA LYS A 176 11.47 -6.63 -12.31
C LYS A 176 12.53 -6.68 -13.40
N ALA A 177 12.17 -7.10 -14.61
CA ALA A 177 13.07 -7.14 -15.75
C ALA A 177 13.65 -5.75 -16.08
N LYS A 178 12.82 -4.70 -16.00
CA LYS A 178 13.29 -3.32 -16.22
C LYS A 178 14.26 -2.86 -15.14
N LYS A 179 14.06 -3.22 -13.88
CA LYS A 179 14.97 -2.90 -12.78
C LYS A 179 16.32 -3.59 -12.99
N GLU A 180 16.32 -4.88 -13.28
CA GLU A 180 17.53 -5.66 -13.56
C GLU A 180 18.37 -5.04 -14.69
N LEU A 181 17.72 -4.60 -15.79
CA LEU A 181 18.40 -3.91 -16.89
C LEU A 181 18.98 -2.55 -16.47
N ALA A 182 18.29 -1.79 -15.62
CA ALA A 182 18.78 -0.53 -15.12
C ALA A 182 19.99 -0.72 -14.21
N ASP A 183 19.96 -1.71 -13.32
CA ASP A 183 21.05 -2.05 -12.41
C ASP A 183 22.31 -2.50 -13.20
N LEU A 184 22.14 -3.28 -14.26
CA LEU A 184 23.25 -3.66 -15.17
C LEU A 184 23.85 -2.44 -15.89
N ALA A 185 23.04 -1.50 -16.36
CA ALA A 185 23.53 -0.30 -17.05
C ALA A 185 24.33 0.62 -16.13
N VAL A 186 24.00 0.69 -14.84
CA VAL A 186 24.79 1.46 -13.84
C VAL A 186 26.13 0.80 -13.60
N TYR A 187 26.19 -0.54 -13.52
CA TYR A 187 27.44 -1.28 -13.30
C TYR A 187 28.45 -1.15 -14.48
N GLU A 188 27.97 -0.99 -15.72
CA GLU A 188 28.84 -0.79 -16.89
C GLU A 188 29.33 0.67 -17.04
N GLY A 189 28.63 1.64 -16.42
CA GLY A 189 29.00 3.05 -16.45
C GLY A 189 30.07 3.45 -15.43
N GLU A 190 30.42 2.59 -14.47
CA GLU A 190 31.43 2.81 -13.43
C GLU A 190 32.80 2.17 -13.76
N LYS A 191 32.97 1.66 -14.98
CA LYS A 191 34.26 1.19 -15.53
C LYS A 191 34.80 2.19 -16.55
#